data_5203b891dcb2d0b536018df39c500a79
#
_entry.id   5203b891dcb2d0b536018df39c500a79
#
_cell.length_a   1.000
_cell.length_b   1.000
_cell.length_c   1.000
_cell.angle_alpha   90.00
_cell.angle_beta   90.00
_cell.angle_gamma   90.00
#
_symmetry.space_group_name_H-M   'P 1'
#
loop_
_entity.id
_entity.type
_entity.pdbx_description
1 polymer ?
#
loop_
_entity_poly.entity_id
_entity_poly.type
_entity_poly.pdbx_seq_one_letter_code
_entity_poly.pdbx_strand_id
1 'polypeptide(L)'
;MEFPIKVALAQAVPTLPDGPGWWYEPKFDGHRTVLRRTDDTVILYARSGRIVTQHWMDLAVAGMELRPGTVLDGEAVIWRDGRLDFAAAQSRAASSVTRARVLAARYPASYVCWDVLQHPDPTIGDLRGRPYMERRAYLLELLADLGPPIQPVQATDDREVALHWYEALQAQGIEGIVAKRAGAGYRAGRRGWVKVRHSDTADALVVGFTGPRLRPHHLALAVGDEGGPVRLSARLEPVLAARIGSALTSSTVVGDRRAQGETYTRVETDMVVEVLAGSGRHGTLTVTRMRR
;
A
#
# COMPACT_ATOMS: atom_id res chain seq x y z
N MET A 1 -18.69 -8.11 19.70
CA MET A 1 -18.01 -7.05 18.91
C MET A 1 -19.06 -6.02 18.49
N GLU A 2 -18.76 -4.70 18.66
CA GLU A 2 -19.67 -3.63 18.23
C GLU A 2 -19.45 -3.26 16.77
N PHE A 3 -20.51 -2.90 16.06
CA PHE A 3 -20.48 -2.49 14.66
C PHE A 3 -21.06 -1.09 14.47
N PRO A 4 -20.54 -0.28 13.51
CA PRO A 4 -19.46 -0.61 12.59
C PRO A 4 -18.08 -0.60 13.25
N ILE A 5 -17.18 -1.46 12.77
CA ILE A 5 -15.80 -1.54 13.26
C ILE A 5 -14.96 -0.42 12.63
N LYS A 6 -14.21 0.31 13.46
CA LYS A 6 -13.15 1.19 12.96
C LYS A 6 -12.00 0.34 12.41
N VAL A 7 -11.63 0.53 11.15
CA VAL A 7 -10.56 -0.27 10.51
C VAL A 7 -9.17 0.23 10.89
N ALA A 8 -8.19 -0.68 10.92
CA ALA A 8 -6.78 -0.30 11.09
C ALA A 8 -6.28 0.51 9.89
N LEU A 9 -5.34 1.41 10.13
CA LEU A 9 -4.80 2.34 9.15
C LEU A 9 -3.31 2.11 8.92
N ALA A 10 -2.85 2.45 7.71
CA ALA A 10 -1.43 2.45 7.37
C ALA A 10 -0.88 3.88 7.28
N GLN A 11 0.34 4.07 7.76
CA GLN A 11 1.11 5.28 7.58
C GLN A 11 1.96 5.16 6.30
N ALA A 12 1.99 6.20 5.47
CA ALA A 12 2.91 6.26 4.35
C ALA A 12 4.35 6.41 4.85
N VAL A 13 5.24 5.61 4.28
CA VAL A 13 6.69 5.65 4.54
C VAL A 13 7.43 5.64 3.20
N PRO A 14 8.66 6.22 3.15
CA PRO A 14 9.41 6.34 1.90
C PRO A 14 9.93 4.99 1.38
N THR A 15 10.24 4.05 2.27
CA THR A 15 10.79 2.74 1.93
C THR A 15 10.11 1.65 2.74
N LEU A 16 10.11 0.43 2.21
CA LEU A 16 9.68 -0.72 2.99
C LEU A 16 10.59 -0.89 4.20
N PRO A 17 10.02 -1.07 5.40
CA PRO A 17 10.81 -1.37 6.58
C PRO A 17 11.64 -2.63 6.36
N ASP A 18 12.74 -2.73 7.05
CA ASP A 18 13.67 -3.86 7.00
C ASP A 18 13.81 -4.52 8.37
N GLY A 19 14.39 -5.72 8.40
CA GLY A 19 14.67 -6.48 9.61
C GLY A 19 13.54 -7.45 10.00
N PRO A 20 13.77 -8.25 11.06
CA PRO A 20 12.90 -9.35 11.42
C PRO A 20 11.52 -8.88 11.93
N GLY A 21 10.53 -9.75 11.73
CA GLY A 21 9.18 -9.55 12.24
C GLY A 21 8.30 -8.63 11.39
N TRP A 22 8.72 -8.26 10.20
CA TRP A 22 7.87 -7.62 9.20
C TRP A 22 7.30 -8.65 8.24
N TRP A 23 6.03 -8.43 7.87
CA TRP A 23 5.31 -9.15 6.82
C TRP A 23 4.76 -8.15 5.82
N TYR A 24 4.83 -8.48 4.54
CA TYR A 24 4.52 -7.60 3.43
C TYR A 24 3.39 -8.19 2.60
N GLU A 25 2.45 -7.34 2.20
CA GLU A 25 1.30 -7.69 1.39
C GLU A 25 1.17 -6.73 0.20
N PRO A 26 0.81 -7.18 -1.01
CA PRO A 26 0.42 -6.29 -2.09
C PRO A 26 -0.74 -5.39 -1.64
N LYS A 27 -0.64 -4.09 -1.94
CA LYS A 27 -1.66 -3.11 -1.63
C LYS A 27 -2.63 -2.97 -2.79
N PHE A 28 -3.77 -3.56 -2.63
CA PHE A 28 -4.88 -3.40 -3.56
C PHE A 28 -5.54 -2.02 -3.38
N ASP A 29 -6.08 -1.49 -4.46
CA ASP A 29 -6.85 -0.25 -4.46
C ASP A 29 -8.25 -0.51 -5.05
N GLY A 30 -9.27 -0.24 -4.27
CA GLY A 30 -10.66 -0.51 -4.59
C GLY A 30 -11.60 0.20 -3.62
N HIS A 31 -12.50 -0.54 -3.00
CA HIS A 31 -13.39 -0.04 -1.97
C HIS A 31 -13.26 -0.88 -0.70
N ARG A 32 -12.54 -0.36 0.30
CA ARG A 32 -12.35 -1.07 1.56
C ARG A 32 -13.65 -1.35 2.26
N THR A 33 -13.85 -2.62 2.59
CA THR A 33 -15.04 -3.10 3.27
C THR A 33 -14.68 -4.08 4.39
N VAL A 34 -15.47 -4.03 5.47
CA VAL A 34 -15.53 -5.10 6.47
C VAL A 34 -16.72 -5.97 6.12
N LEU A 35 -16.46 -7.24 5.86
CA LEU A 35 -17.48 -8.25 5.60
C LEU A 35 -17.82 -8.94 6.91
N ARG A 36 -19.10 -8.91 7.29
CA ARG A 36 -19.64 -9.61 8.45
C ARG A 36 -20.64 -10.66 8.00
N ARG A 37 -20.38 -11.94 8.27
CA ARG A 37 -21.33 -13.03 8.13
C ARG A 37 -22.11 -13.19 9.43
N THR A 38 -23.41 -12.88 9.41
CA THR A 38 -24.34 -13.15 10.51
C THR A 38 -24.99 -14.53 10.32
N ASP A 39 -25.90 -14.94 11.18
CA ASP A 39 -26.60 -16.23 10.99
C ASP A 39 -27.42 -16.26 9.68
N ASP A 40 -28.07 -15.15 9.34
CA ASP A 40 -29.03 -15.09 8.24
C ASP A 40 -28.50 -14.41 6.98
N THR A 41 -27.47 -13.53 7.10
CA THR A 41 -27.06 -12.68 5.98
C THR A 41 -25.59 -12.28 6.05
N VAL A 42 -25.12 -11.58 5.02
CA VAL A 42 -23.84 -10.89 4.99
C VAL A 42 -24.07 -9.39 4.99
N ILE A 43 -23.34 -8.67 5.83
CA ILE A 43 -23.35 -7.21 5.88
C ILE A 43 -21.97 -6.71 5.51
N LEU A 44 -21.89 -5.80 4.54
CA LEU A 44 -20.68 -5.13 4.13
C LEU A 44 -20.70 -3.68 4.63
N TYR A 45 -19.66 -3.31 5.40
CA TYR A 45 -19.46 -1.96 5.92
C TYR A 45 -18.31 -1.29 5.19
N ALA A 46 -18.52 -0.12 4.62
CA ALA A 46 -17.43 0.71 4.11
C ALA A 46 -16.52 1.18 5.26
N ARG A 47 -15.33 1.67 4.93
CA ARG A 47 -14.39 2.27 5.88
C ARG A 47 -15.02 3.36 6.78
N SER A 48 -16.01 4.09 6.26
CA SER A 48 -16.76 5.11 7.01
C SER A 48 -17.75 4.53 8.03
N GLY A 49 -17.98 3.22 8.01
CA GLY A 49 -19.01 2.54 8.80
C GLY A 49 -20.37 2.45 8.11
N ARG A 50 -20.55 3.07 6.94
CA ARG A 50 -21.79 2.98 6.16
C ARG A 50 -21.99 1.56 5.65
N ILE A 51 -23.22 1.04 5.74
CA ILE A 51 -23.61 -0.25 5.13
C ILE A 51 -23.64 -0.07 3.60
N VAL A 52 -22.92 -0.91 2.89
CA VAL A 52 -22.77 -0.89 1.43
C VAL A 52 -23.12 -2.22 0.77
N THR A 53 -23.76 -3.12 1.49
CA THR A 53 -24.13 -4.47 1.04
C THR A 53 -24.82 -4.45 -0.32
N GLN A 54 -25.79 -3.53 -0.52
CA GLN A 54 -26.55 -3.43 -1.76
C GLN A 54 -25.71 -3.01 -2.98
N HIS A 55 -24.57 -2.36 -2.76
CA HIS A 55 -23.62 -1.99 -3.82
C HIS A 55 -22.70 -3.17 -4.21
N TRP A 56 -22.53 -4.14 -3.31
CA TRP A 56 -21.63 -5.28 -3.42
C TRP A 56 -22.38 -6.58 -3.18
N MET A 57 -23.59 -6.71 -3.77
CA MET A 57 -24.49 -7.86 -3.54
C MET A 57 -23.87 -9.18 -4.02
N ASP A 58 -23.08 -9.17 -5.08
CA ASP A 58 -22.31 -10.32 -5.55
C ASP A 58 -21.35 -10.85 -4.48
N LEU A 59 -20.64 -9.94 -3.78
CA LEU A 59 -19.78 -10.32 -2.65
C LEU A 59 -20.59 -10.77 -1.42
N ALA A 60 -21.75 -10.16 -1.18
CA ALA A 60 -22.63 -10.58 -0.10
C ALA A 60 -23.16 -12.00 -0.32
N VAL A 61 -23.55 -12.33 -1.56
CA VAL A 61 -23.98 -13.69 -1.93
C VAL A 61 -22.83 -14.69 -1.76
N ALA A 62 -21.63 -14.38 -2.28
CA ALA A 62 -20.45 -15.22 -2.09
C ALA A 62 -20.08 -15.39 -0.61
N GLY A 63 -20.22 -14.34 0.19
CA GLY A 63 -19.93 -14.37 1.62
C GLY A 63 -20.90 -15.24 2.43
N MET A 64 -22.02 -15.69 1.86
CA MET A 64 -22.93 -16.63 2.52
C MET A 64 -22.30 -18.02 2.73
N GLU A 65 -21.27 -18.36 1.96
CA GLU A 65 -20.51 -19.61 2.14
C GLU A 65 -19.59 -19.59 3.36
N LEU A 66 -19.28 -18.39 3.86
CA LEU A 66 -18.53 -18.25 5.11
C LEU A 66 -19.35 -18.76 6.29
N ARG A 67 -18.69 -19.32 7.29
CA ARG A 67 -19.35 -19.75 8.54
C ARG A 67 -19.92 -18.53 9.28
N PRO A 68 -21.17 -18.60 9.78
CA PRO A 68 -21.76 -17.54 10.60
C PRO A 68 -20.85 -17.12 11.76
N GLY A 69 -20.76 -15.82 12.03
CA GLY A 69 -19.85 -15.25 13.03
C GLY A 69 -18.52 -14.77 12.47
N THR A 70 -18.18 -15.10 11.21
CA THR A 70 -16.94 -14.63 10.57
C THR A 70 -16.98 -13.13 10.28
N VAL A 71 -15.89 -12.42 10.60
CA VAL A 71 -15.69 -10.99 10.24
C VAL A 71 -14.34 -10.82 9.58
N LEU A 72 -14.33 -10.34 8.33
CA LEU A 72 -13.14 -10.13 7.51
C LEU A 72 -12.92 -8.63 7.23
N ASP A 73 -11.65 -8.21 7.16
CA ASP A 73 -11.24 -6.88 6.66
C ASP A 73 -10.53 -7.05 5.32
N GLY A 74 -10.98 -6.35 4.31
CA GLY A 74 -10.46 -6.49 2.95
C GLY A 74 -10.88 -5.36 2.02
N GLU A 75 -10.67 -5.59 0.72
CA GLU A 75 -10.97 -4.66 -0.35
C GLU A 75 -11.91 -5.32 -1.37
N ALA A 76 -13.01 -4.66 -1.68
CA ALA A 76 -13.81 -4.98 -2.86
C ALA A 76 -13.13 -4.38 -4.08
N VAL A 77 -12.68 -5.24 -4.99
CA VAL A 77 -11.94 -4.85 -6.20
C VAL A 77 -12.66 -5.31 -7.45
N ILE A 78 -12.43 -4.62 -8.56
CA ILE A 78 -12.93 -5.02 -9.88
C ILE A 78 -11.72 -5.25 -10.78
N TRP A 79 -11.68 -6.42 -11.41
CA TRP A 79 -10.72 -6.75 -12.44
C TRP A 79 -11.32 -6.50 -13.82
N ARG A 80 -10.55 -5.85 -14.68
CA ARG A 80 -10.90 -5.67 -16.08
C ARG A 80 -9.64 -5.81 -16.95
N ASP A 81 -9.73 -6.69 -17.94
CA ASP A 81 -8.62 -6.97 -18.86
C ASP A 81 -7.29 -7.30 -18.14
N GLY A 82 -7.37 -8.11 -17.06
CA GLY A 82 -6.22 -8.53 -16.26
C GLY A 82 -5.62 -7.45 -15.34
N ARG A 83 -6.31 -6.30 -15.17
CA ARG A 83 -5.88 -5.19 -14.32
C ARG A 83 -6.95 -4.80 -13.31
N LEU A 84 -6.53 -4.31 -12.16
CA LEU A 84 -7.42 -3.65 -11.21
C LEU A 84 -7.97 -2.35 -11.82
N ASP A 85 -9.28 -2.21 -11.81
CA ASP A 85 -9.98 -0.99 -12.23
C ASP A 85 -10.55 -0.28 -11.00
N PHE A 86 -9.71 0.56 -10.39
CA PHE A 86 -10.10 1.40 -9.25
C PHE A 86 -11.29 2.31 -9.59
N ALA A 87 -11.30 2.90 -10.80
CA ALA A 87 -12.38 3.79 -11.21
C ALA A 87 -13.73 3.06 -11.29
N ALA A 88 -13.74 1.81 -11.78
CA ALA A 88 -14.95 0.98 -11.79
C ALA A 88 -15.43 0.66 -10.37
N ALA A 89 -14.52 0.31 -9.45
CA ALA A 89 -14.86 0.05 -8.05
C ALA A 89 -15.44 1.31 -7.37
N GLN A 90 -14.83 2.47 -7.54
CA GLN A 90 -15.33 3.74 -6.99
C GLN A 90 -16.66 4.16 -7.62
N SER A 91 -16.80 4.03 -8.94
CA SER A 91 -18.05 4.33 -9.65
C SER A 91 -19.20 3.47 -9.13
N ARG A 92 -18.95 2.17 -8.89
CA ARG A 92 -19.94 1.25 -8.34
C ARG A 92 -20.29 1.62 -6.90
N ALA A 93 -19.32 1.89 -6.05
CA ALA A 93 -19.52 2.28 -4.65
C ALA A 93 -20.29 3.60 -4.47
N ALA A 94 -20.17 4.52 -5.44
CA ALA A 94 -20.82 5.83 -5.44
C ALA A 94 -22.16 5.85 -6.18
N SER A 95 -22.52 4.80 -6.91
CA SER A 95 -23.73 4.76 -7.75
C SER A 95 -25.02 4.53 -6.94
N SER A 96 -26.17 4.67 -7.59
CA SER A 96 -27.44 4.18 -7.02
C SER A 96 -27.45 2.65 -6.94
N VAL A 97 -28.27 2.08 -6.06
CA VAL A 97 -28.39 0.61 -5.90
C VAL A 97 -28.76 -0.07 -7.22
N THR A 98 -29.70 0.53 -7.98
CA THR A 98 -30.09 0.00 -9.31
C THR A 98 -28.91 -0.01 -10.27
N ARG A 99 -28.12 1.06 -10.31
CA ARG A 99 -26.93 1.14 -11.15
C ARG A 99 -25.86 0.17 -10.68
N ALA A 100 -25.65 0.02 -9.38
CA ALA A 100 -24.69 -0.93 -8.81
C ALA A 100 -24.99 -2.38 -9.24
N ARG A 101 -26.27 -2.78 -9.29
CA ARG A 101 -26.68 -4.10 -9.80
C ARG A 101 -26.32 -4.32 -11.26
N VAL A 102 -26.54 -3.33 -12.11
CA VAL A 102 -26.14 -3.38 -13.53
C VAL A 102 -24.62 -3.51 -13.66
N LEU A 103 -23.88 -2.72 -12.87
CA LEU A 103 -22.42 -2.77 -12.87
C LEU A 103 -21.88 -4.09 -12.34
N ALA A 104 -22.52 -4.69 -11.32
CA ALA A 104 -22.16 -5.99 -10.78
C ALA A 104 -22.31 -7.12 -11.82
N ALA A 105 -23.38 -7.11 -12.60
CA ALA A 105 -23.60 -8.08 -13.68
C ALA A 105 -22.55 -7.95 -14.80
N ARG A 106 -22.10 -6.74 -15.08
CA ARG A 106 -21.11 -6.46 -16.13
C ARG A 106 -19.67 -6.69 -15.67
N TYR A 107 -19.35 -6.31 -14.45
CA TYR A 107 -18.03 -6.34 -13.84
C TYR A 107 -18.15 -6.86 -12.42
N PRO A 108 -18.21 -8.20 -12.24
CA PRO A 108 -18.29 -8.79 -10.91
C PRO A 108 -17.10 -8.40 -10.05
N ALA A 109 -17.33 -8.24 -8.76
CA ALA A 109 -16.27 -7.92 -7.82
C ALA A 109 -15.56 -9.17 -7.31
N SER A 110 -14.29 -8.99 -6.92
CA SER A 110 -13.56 -9.90 -6.04
C SER A 110 -13.35 -9.23 -4.69
N TYR A 111 -13.26 -10.02 -3.63
CA TYR A 111 -12.95 -9.57 -2.29
C TYR A 111 -11.60 -10.13 -1.87
N VAL A 112 -10.60 -9.26 -1.80
CA VAL A 112 -9.26 -9.60 -1.34
C VAL A 112 -9.14 -9.25 0.14
N CYS A 113 -9.00 -10.24 1.01
CA CYS A 113 -8.98 -10.04 2.45
C CYS A 113 -7.58 -10.27 3.03
N TRP A 114 -7.19 -9.37 3.91
CA TRP A 114 -5.88 -9.35 4.55
C TRP A 114 -5.92 -9.54 6.06
N ASP A 115 -7.12 -9.63 6.63
CA ASP A 115 -7.27 -9.84 8.07
C ASP A 115 -8.61 -10.48 8.41
N VAL A 116 -8.63 -11.30 9.47
CA VAL A 116 -9.83 -11.79 10.12
C VAL A 116 -9.94 -11.18 11.51
N LEU A 117 -11.09 -10.57 11.79
CA LEU A 117 -11.31 -9.82 13.04
C LEU A 117 -12.09 -10.62 14.06
N GLN A 118 -12.91 -11.57 13.59
CA GLN A 118 -13.66 -12.50 14.44
C GLN A 118 -13.72 -13.87 13.80
N HIS A 119 -13.40 -14.88 14.60
CA HIS A 119 -13.54 -16.28 14.25
C HIS A 119 -14.99 -16.74 14.49
N PRO A 120 -15.54 -17.63 13.61
CA PRO A 120 -16.91 -18.15 13.79
C PRO A 120 -17.07 -19.03 15.03
N ASP A 121 -16.02 -19.69 15.49
CA ASP A 121 -16.06 -20.43 16.74
C ASP A 121 -16.05 -19.45 17.94
N PRO A 122 -17.10 -19.43 18.77
CA PRO A 122 -17.21 -18.50 19.89
C PRO A 122 -16.13 -18.70 20.96
N THR A 123 -15.48 -19.87 21.03
CA THR A 123 -14.36 -20.13 21.94
C THR A 123 -13.09 -19.41 21.53
N ILE A 124 -12.92 -19.10 20.25
CA ILE A 124 -11.85 -18.31 19.68
C ILE A 124 -12.25 -16.84 19.61
N GLY A 125 -13.42 -16.55 19.06
CA GLY A 125 -14.12 -15.27 19.10
C GLY A 125 -13.34 -14.08 18.49
N ASP A 126 -13.21 -13.00 19.24
CA ASP A 126 -12.56 -11.76 18.81
C ASP A 126 -11.03 -11.91 18.68
N LEU A 127 -10.54 -11.79 17.46
CA LEU A 127 -9.13 -11.98 17.11
C LEU A 127 -8.30 -10.70 17.14
N ARG A 128 -8.91 -9.53 17.25
CA ARG A 128 -8.21 -8.23 17.09
C ARG A 128 -7.02 -8.03 18.04
N GLY A 129 -7.08 -8.61 19.25
CA GLY A 129 -5.97 -8.58 20.20
C GLY A 129 -4.83 -9.55 19.89
N ARG A 130 -5.06 -10.54 19.03
CA ARG A 130 -4.08 -11.58 18.68
C ARG A 130 -2.99 -11.02 17.76
N PRO A 131 -1.77 -11.61 17.78
CA PRO A 131 -0.72 -11.35 16.81
C PRO A 131 -1.21 -11.47 15.36
N TYR A 132 -0.65 -10.66 14.43
CA TYR A 132 -1.01 -10.71 13.01
C TYR A 132 -0.85 -12.11 12.43
N MET A 133 0.22 -12.83 12.78
CA MET A 133 0.47 -14.18 12.25
C MET A 133 -0.57 -15.20 12.69
N GLU A 134 -1.08 -15.10 13.91
CA GLU A 134 -2.19 -15.96 14.36
C GLU A 134 -3.47 -15.64 13.58
N ARG A 135 -3.80 -14.36 13.43
CA ARG A 135 -4.97 -13.94 12.65
C ARG A 135 -4.86 -14.37 11.18
N ARG A 136 -3.65 -14.27 10.61
CA ARG A 136 -3.40 -14.74 9.26
C ARG A 136 -3.57 -16.26 9.12
N ALA A 137 -3.12 -17.04 10.09
CA ALA A 137 -3.32 -18.49 10.09
C ALA A 137 -4.83 -18.84 10.07
N TYR A 138 -5.62 -18.18 10.94
CA TYR A 138 -7.09 -18.34 10.94
C TYR A 138 -7.72 -17.85 9.64
N LEU A 139 -7.23 -16.76 9.06
CA LEU A 139 -7.73 -16.28 7.75
C LEU A 139 -7.53 -17.34 6.67
N LEU A 140 -6.35 -17.93 6.58
CA LEU A 140 -6.04 -18.96 5.59
C LEU A 140 -6.86 -20.24 5.83
N GLU A 141 -7.03 -20.65 7.07
CA GLU A 141 -7.87 -21.79 7.45
C GLU A 141 -9.32 -21.58 7.05
N LEU A 142 -9.90 -20.42 7.39
CA LEU A 142 -11.32 -20.11 7.10
C LEU A 142 -11.61 -20.00 5.61
N LEU A 143 -10.60 -19.70 4.80
CA LEU A 143 -10.75 -19.51 3.34
C LEU A 143 -10.17 -20.69 2.53
N ALA A 144 -9.66 -21.74 3.17
CA ALA A 144 -8.97 -22.84 2.48
C ALA A 144 -9.85 -23.53 1.42
N ASP A 145 -11.11 -23.74 1.74
CA ASP A 145 -12.09 -24.43 0.88
C ASP A 145 -12.94 -23.45 0.04
N LEU A 146 -12.72 -22.13 0.23
CA LEU A 146 -13.38 -21.09 -0.55
C LEU A 146 -12.51 -20.69 -1.74
N GLY A 147 -13.14 -20.65 -2.91
CA GLY A 147 -12.53 -20.11 -4.11
C GLY A 147 -12.91 -18.64 -4.34
N PRO A 148 -12.55 -18.11 -5.52
CA PRO A 148 -13.05 -16.81 -5.94
C PRO A 148 -14.60 -16.75 -5.81
N PRO A 149 -15.16 -15.57 -5.48
CA PRO A 149 -14.50 -14.27 -5.50
C PRO A 149 -13.87 -13.82 -4.16
N ILE A 150 -13.89 -14.64 -3.08
CA ILE A 150 -13.31 -14.26 -1.77
C ILE A 150 -11.98 -14.97 -1.61
N GLN A 151 -10.89 -14.20 -1.49
CA GLN A 151 -9.54 -14.75 -1.44
C GLN A 151 -8.65 -14.01 -0.44
N PRO A 152 -7.74 -14.72 0.26
CA PRO A 152 -6.75 -14.06 1.09
C PRO A 152 -5.70 -13.36 0.21
N VAL A 153 -5.27 -12.19 0.63
CA VAL A 153 -4.11 -11.52 0.04
C VAL A 153 -2.86 -12.36 0.29
N GLN A 154 -1.94 -12.41 -0.67
CA GLN A 154 -0.63 -13.04 -0.45
C GLN A 154 0.20 -12.21 0.54
N ALA A 155 1.07 -12.88 1.30
CA ALA A 155 1.99 -12.23 2.21
C ALA A 155 3.31 -12.97 2.28
N THR A 156 4.38 -12.24 2.52
CA THR A 156 5.74 -12.76 2.68
C THR A 156 6.47 -12.01 3.79
N ASP A 157 7.40 -12.67 4.46
CA ASP A 157 8.38 -12.05 5.35
C ASP A 157 9.70 -11.72 4.64
N ASP A 158 9.85 -12.16 3.39
CA ASP A 158 10.98 -11.82 2.54
C ASP A 158 10.78 -10.44 1.88
N ARG A 159 11.65 -9.49 2.26
CA ARG A 159 11.63 -8.13 1.74
C ARG A 159 11.95 -8.05 0.24
N GLU A 160 12.79 -8.91 -0.27
CA GLU A 160 13.16 -8.91 -1.70
C GLU A 160 11.99 -9.40 -2.56
N VAL A 161 11.23 -10.40 -2.08
CA VAL A 161 9.97 -10.81 -2.70
C VAL A 161 8.97 -9.66 -2.72
N ALA A 162 8.85 -8.92 -1.61
CA ALA A 162 7.95 -7.76 -1.53
C ALA A 162 8.37 -6.63 -2.48
N LEU A 163 9.67 -6.37 -2.65
CA LEU A 163 10.19 -5.40 -3.62
C LEU A 163 9.93 -5.87 -5.06
N HIS A 164 10.07 -7.16 -5.33
CA HIS A 164 9.70 -7.70 -6.63
C HIS A 164 8.20 -7.52 -6.91
N TRP A 165 7.32 -7.78 -5.95
CA TRP A 165 5.88 -7.50 -6.10
C TRP A 165 5.61 -6.02 -6.32
N TYR A 166 6.28 -5.13 -5.59
CA TYR A 166 6.17 -3.69 -5.78
C TYR A 166 6.43 -3.29 -7.23
N GLU A 167 7.46 -3.84 -7.86
CA GLU A 167 7.81 -3.52 -9.26
C GLU A 167 6.91 -4.24 -10.28
N ALA A 168 6.75 -5.56 -10.14
CA ALA A 168 6.08 -6.39 -11.13
C ALA A 168 4.57 -6.18 -11.19
N LEU A 169 3.91 -5.92 -10.03
CA LEU A 169 2.46 -5.85 -9.98
C LEU A 169 1.90 -4.45 -10.27
N GLN A 170 2.75 -3.43 -10.43
CA GLN A 170 2.31 -2.07 -10.77
C GLN A 170 1.52 -2.04 -12.09
N ALA A 171 1.97 -2.77 -13.10
CA ALA A 171 1.29 -2.87 -14.39
C ALA A 171 -0.12 -3.47 -14.28
N GLN A 172 -0.37 -4.27 -13.24
CA GLN A 172 -1.67 -4.88 -12.96
C GLN A 172 -2.56 -4.00 -12.07
N GLY A 173 -2.12 -2.78 -11.72
CA GLY A 173 -2.89 -1.83 -10.92
C GLY A 173 -2.74 -2.00 -9.42
N ILE A 174 -1.78 -2.79 -8.95
CA ILE A 174 -1.44 -2.84 -7.51
C ILE A 174 -0.78 -1.52 -7.10
N GLU A 175 -1.33 -0.87 -6.07
CA GLU A 175 -0.95 0.49 -5.67
C GLU A 175 0.42 0.55 -4.98
N GLY A 176 0.89 -0.57 -4.44
CA GLY A 176 2.14 -0.65 -3.67
C GLY A 176 2.19 -1.83 -2.73
N ILE A 177 2.82 -1.65 -1.57
CA ILE A 177 2.95 -2.68 -0.51
C ILE A 177 2.50 -2.13 0.83
N VAL A 178 1.82 -2.96 1.62
CA VAL A 178 1.56 -2.74 3.05
C VAL A 178 2.47 -3.66 3.85
N ALA A 179 3.10 -3.13 4.90
CA ALA A 179 3.89 -3.94 5.83
C ALA A 179 3.26 -3.92 7.24
N LYS A 180 3.24 -5.10 7.86
CA LYS A 180 2.64 -5.36 9.17
C LYS A 180 3.65 -6.05 10.08
N ARG A 181 3.60 -5.76 11.39
CA ARG A 181 4.41 -6.48 12.37
C ARG A 181 3.76 -7.83 12.72
N ALA A 182 4.52 -8.92 12.63
CA ALA A 182 4.09 -10.29 12.90
C ALA A 182 3.38 -10.45 14.26
N GLY A 183 3.94 -9.84 15.30
CA GLY A 183 3.42 -9.90 16.67
C GLY A 183 2.38 -8.84 17.02
N ALA A 184 2.00 -7.96 16.08
CA ALA A 184 1.09 -6.86 16.41
C ALA A 184 -0.39 -7.26 16.34
N GLY A 185 -1.18 -6.80 17.32
CA GLY A 185 -2.64 -6.85 17.25
C GLY A 185 -3.22 -5.91 16.18
N TYR A 186 -4.48 -6.10 15.85
CA TYR A 186 -5.24 -5.23 14.95
C TYR A 186 -5.63 -3.93 15.65
N ARG A 187 -5.00 -2.82 15.28
CA ARG A 187 -5.20 -1.50 15.90
C ARG A 187 -6.34 -0.74 15.24
N ALA A 188 -7.56 -1.05 15.64
CA ALA A 188 -8.77 -0.40 15.13
C ALA A 188 -8.71 1.14 15.26
N GLY A 189 -8.93 1.86 14.17
CA GLY A 189 -8.91 3.32 14.10
C GLY A 189 -7.52 3.97 14.24
N ARG A 190 -6.43 3.19 14.35
CA ARG A 190 -5.07 3.69 14.54
C ARG A 190 -4.14 3.26 13.41
N ARG A 191 -3.03 4.00 13.23
CA ARG A 191 -1.97 3.66 12.29
C ARG A 191 -1.06 2.58 12.90
N GLY A 192 -1.40 1.31 12.68
CA GLY A 192 -0.63 0.15 13.11
C GLY A 192 0.20 -0.50 12.01
N TRP A 193 -0.04 -0.12 10.76
CA TRP A 193 0.64 -0.62 9.56
C TRP A 193 1.44 0.50 8.90
N VAL A 194 2.34 0.15 7.99
CA VAL A 194 3.02 1.10 7.10
C VAL A 194 2.74 0.72 5.65
N LYS A 195 2.86 1.69 4.73
CA LYS A 195 2.65 1.46 3.31
C LYS A 195 3.64 2.26 2.46
N VAL A 196 4.03 1.69 1.33
CA VAL A 196 4.73 2.36 0.24
C VAL A 196 3.83 2.27 -1.00
N ARG A 197 3.56 3.39 -1.67
CA ARG A 197 2.69 3.46 -2.85
C ARG A 197 3.42 4.07 -4.04
N HIS A 198 3.13 3.57 -5.25
CA HIS A 198 3.63 4.15 -6.50
C HIS A 198 3.16 5.59 -6.71
N SER A 199 1.92 5.90 -6.36
CA SER A 199 1.35 7.24 -6.49
C SER A 199 1.96 8.29 -5.57
N ASP A 200 2.70 7.85 -4.53
CA ASP A 200 3.39 8.74 -3.62
C ASP A 200 4.83 9.03 -4.08
N THR A 201 5.29 8.38 -5.15
CA THR A 201 6.64 8.51 -5.68
C THR A 201 6.65 9.17 -7.06
N ALA A 202 7.73 9.88 -7.35
CA ALA A 202 8.04 10.44 -8.66
C ALA A 202 9.52 10.16 -8.98
N ASP A 203 9.84 10.14 -10.27
CA ASP A 203 11.23 10.08 -10.70
C ASP A 203 11.83 11.49 -10.70
N ALA A 204 13.08 11.61 -10.25
CA ALA A 204 13.81 12.86 -10.21
C ALA A 204 15.22 12.66 -10.76
N LEU A 205 15.65 13.56 -11.65
CA LEU A 205 17.02 13.59 -12.14
C LEU A 205 17.95 14.18 -11.07
N VAL A 206 19.05 13.51 -10.81
CA VAL A 206 20.09 14.02 -9.93
C VAL A 206 20.91 15.05 -10.70
N VAL A 207 20.94 16.30 -10.21
CA VAL A 207 21.72 17.41 -10.81
C VAL A 207 22.84 17.87 -9.91
N GLY A 208 22.95 17.30 -8.70
CA GLY A 208 24.02 17.64 -7.75
C GLY A 208 23.82 17.02 -6.38
N PHE A 209 24.73 17.37 -5.47
CA PHE A 209 24.73 16.86 -4.10
C PHE A 209 25.33 17.87 -3.12
N THR A 210 25.05 17.69 -1.82
CA THR A 210 25.70 18.41 -0.72
C THR A 210 26.54 17.45 0.10
N GLY A 211 27.60 17.97 0.75
CA GLY A 211 28.52 17.18 1.56
C GLY A 211 29.52 16.35 0.75
N PRO A 212 30.15 15.32 1.35
CA PRO A 212 31.18 14.52 0.69
C PRO A 212 30.62 13.70 -0.46
N ARG A 213 31.30 13.67 -1.62
CA ARG A 213 30.85 12.96 -2.84
C ARG A 213 30.54 11.47 -2.62
N LEU A 214 31.40 10.79 -1.83
CA LEU A 214 31.23 9.36 -1.55
C LEU A 214 30.12 9.04 -0.54
N ARG A 215 29.67 10.05 0.21
CA ARG A 215 28.56 9.96 1.18
C ARG A 215 27.78 11.27 1.19
N PRO A 216 27.05 11.57 0.13
CA PRO A 216 26.29 12.82 0.04
C PRO A 216 25.26 12.92 1.16
N HIS A 217 25.09 14.14 1.67
CA HIS A 217 24.09 14.42 2.70
C HIS A 217 22.71 14.57 2.07
N HIS A 218 22.61 15.36 1.00
CA HIS A 218 21.39 15.63 0.25
C HIS A 218 21.68 15.56 -1.25
N LEU A 219 20.69 15.27 -2.05
CA LEU A 219 20.74 15.40 -3.50
C LEU A 219 20.02 16.67 -3.94
N ALA A 220 20.59 17.36 -4.91
CA ALA A 220 19.91 18.36 -5.69
C ALA A 220 19.18 17.65 -6.83
N LEU A 221 17.86 17.79 -6.91
CA LEU A 221 16.96 17.02 -7.74
C LEU A 221 16.12 17.93 -8.63
N ALA A 222 16.03 17.59 -9.91
CA ALA A 222 15.02 18.12 -10.85
C ALA A 222 13.88 17.11 -10.94
N VAL A 223 12.66 17.53 -10.62
CA VAL A 223 11.45 16.71 -10.68
C VAL A 223 10.59 17.18 -11.84
N GLY A 224 10.12 16.25 -12.68
CA GLY A 224 9.36 16.55 -13.88
C GLY A 224 10.24 16.79 -15.11
N ASP A 225 9.67 17.47 -16.12
CA ASP A 225 10.35 17.72 -17.39
C ASP A 225 11.62 18.55 -17.25
N GLU A 226 12.54 18.43 -18.22
CA GLU A 226 13.82 19.16 -18.27
C GLU A 226 13.64 20.66 -18.06
N GLY A 227 14.23 21.19 -16.98
CA GLY A 227 14.20 22.64 -16.64
C GLY A 227 13.32 23.00 -15.44
N GLY A 228 12.72 22.06 -14.75
CA GLY A 228 12.00 22.31 -13.49
C GLY A 228 12.90 22.85 -12.36
N PRO A 229 12.32 23.48 -11.31
CA PRO A 229 13.08 24.04 -10.22
C PRO A 229 13.87 22.94 -9.46
N VAL A 230 15.16 23.18 -9.25
CA VAL A 230 16.01 22.26 -8.48
C VAL A 230 15.64 22.34 -7.00
N ARG A 231 15.45 21.20 -6.38
CA ARG A 231 15.09 21.05 -4.96
C ARG A 231 16.08 20.13 -4.26
N LEU A 232 16.38 20.42 -3.00
CA LEU A 232 17.20 19.55 -2.18
C LEU A 232 16.33 18.45 -1.55
N SER A 233 16.87 17.23 -1.52
CA SER A 233 16.22 16.10 -0.84
C SER A 233 16.32 16.24 0.69
N ALA A 234 15.54 15.44 1.41
CA ALA A 234 15.86 15.13 2.80
C ALA A 234 17.25 14.49 2.89
N ARG A 235 17.82 14.46 4.12
CA ARG A 235 19.08 13.78 4.37
C ARG A 235 18.98 12.31 3.95
N LEU A 236 19.97 11.85 3.20
CA LEU A 236 20.02 10.47 2.73
C LEU A 236 20.29 9.49 3.87
N GLU A 237 19.67 8.33 3.82
CA GLU A 237 20.01 7.18 4.66
C GLU A 237 21.45 6.71 4.37
N PRO A 238 22.23 6.30 5.39
CA PRO A 238 23.65 6.00 5.23
C PRO A 238 23.97 4.96 4.14
N VAL A 239 23.18 3.91 4.03
CA VAL A 239 23.37 2.84 3.02
C VAL A 239 23.09 3.38 1.62
N LEU A 240 22.01 4.13 1.46
CA LEU A 240 21.63 4.74 0.18
C LEU A 240 22.66 5.82 -0.22
N ALA A 241 23.12 6.63 0.73
CA ALA A 241 24.17 7.64 0.50
C ALA A 241 25.46 7.01 -0.03
N ALA A 242 25.90 5.88 0.54
CA ALA A 242 27.09 5.16 0.07
C ALA A 242 26.92 4.62 -1.36
N ARG A 243 25.75 4.03 -1.68
CA ARG A 243 25.43 3.53 -3.03
C ARG A 243 25.40 4.65 -4.07
N ILE A 244 24.73 5.75 -3.76
CA ILE A 244 24.65 6.93 -4.62
C ILE A 244 26.05 7.57 -4.78
N GLY A 245 26.81 7.70 -3.69
CA GLY A 245 28.16 8.22 -3.71
C GLY A 245 29.09 7.42 -4.61
N SER A 246 29.01 6.08 -4.56
CA SER A 246 29.74 5.20 -5.48
C SER A 246 29.38 5.47 -6.94
N ALA A 247 28.09 5.59 -7.25
CA ALA A 247 27.63 5.87 -8.62
C ALA A 247 28.02 7.30 -9.09
N LEU A 248 28.06 8.28 -8.19
CA LEU A 248 28.49 9.64 -8.51
C LEU A 248 30.00 9.74 -8.86
N THR A 249 30.83 8.73 -8.56
CA THR A 249 32.26 8.76 -8.88
C THR A 249 32.53 8.87 -10.39
N SER A 250 31.63 8.36 -11.22
CA SER A 250 31.72 8.47 -12.69
C SER A 250 31.15 9.78 -13.27
N SER A 251 30.51 10.62 -12.45
CA SER A 251 29.89 11.85 -12.91
C SER A 251 30.91 13.01 -13.01
N THR A 252 30.70 13.93 -13.94
CA THR A 252 31.53 15.14 -14.09
C THR A 252 31.04 16.24 -13.15
N VAL A 253 31.93 16.79 -12.33
CA VAL A 253 31.66 17.97 -11.50
C VAL A 253 31.72 19.23 -12.37
N VAL A 254 30.67 20.05 -12.32
CA VAL A 254 30.55 21.29 -13.15
C VAL A 254 30.79 22.54 -12.34
N GLY A 255 30.73 22.48 -11.01
CA GLY A 255 30.89 23.60 -10.10
C GLY A 255 29.78 23.71 -9.08
N ASP A 256 29.76 24.79 -8.32
CA ASP A 256 28.75 24.97 -7.26
C ASP A 256 27.57 25.81 -7.74
N ARG A 257 26.40 25.52 -7.21
CA ARG A 257 25.13 26.21 -7.44
C ARG A 257 24.36 26.35 -6.12
N ARG A 258 23.28 27.12 -6.13
CA ARG A 258 22.42 27.31 -4.95
C ARG A 258 20.99 26.87 -5.26
N ALA A 259 20.39 26.16 -4.31
CA ALA A 259 18.97 25.83 -4.30
C ALA A 259 18.45 25.93 -2.86
N GLN A 260 17.26 26.50 -2.68
CA GLN A 260 16.59 26.63 -1.37
C GLN A 260 17.47 27.28 -0.28
N GLY A 261 18.38 28.19 -0.68
CA GLY A 261 19.31 28.87 0.24
C GLY A 261 20.59 28.13 0.54
N GLU A 262 20.77 26.87 0.17
CA GLU A 262 21.94 26.04 0.38
C GLU A 262 22.79 25.92 -0.90
N THR A 263 24.12 25.77 -0.73
CA THR A 263 25.04 25.50 -1.82
C THR A 263 25.16 24.00 -2.05
N TYR A 264 25.11 23.56 -3.31
CA TYR A 264 25.33 22.19 -3.72
C TYR A 264 26.37 22.11 -4.85
N THR A 265 27.10 21.02 -4.92
CA THR A 265 28.01 20.72 -6.03
C THR A 265 27.20 20.14 -7.19
N ARG A 266 27.17 20.85 -8.32
CA ARG A 266 26.51 20.41 -9.55
C ARG A 266 27.31 19.33 -10.26
N VAL A 267 26.62 18.30 -10.75
CA VAL A 267 27.20 17.24 -11.57
C VAL A 267 26.41 17.04 -12.85
N GLU A 268 27.09 16.57 -13.88
CA GLU A 268 26.47 16.02 -15.09
C GLU A 268 26.36 14.51 -14.93
N THR A 269 25.13 14.02 -14.91
CA THR A 269 24.78 12.61 -14.76
C THR A 269 23.38 12.36 -15.30
N ASP A 270 23.14 11.17 -15.78
CA ASP A 270 21.83 10.63 -16.16
C ASP A 270 21.16 9.86 -15.03
N MET A 271 21.73 9.95 -13.81
CA MET A 271 21.20 9.24 -12.63
C MET A 271 19.80 9.73 -12.29
N VAL A 272 18.86 8.81 -12.31
CA VAL A 272 17.50 9.01 -11.85
C VAL A 272 17.29 8.33 -10.51
N VAL A 273 16.63 9.02 -9.60
CA VAL A 273 16.22 8.48 -8.30
C VAL A 273 14.70 8.57 -8.17
N GLU A 274 14.15 7.59 -7.49
CA GLU A 274 12.77 7.67 -7.06
C GLU A 274 12.68 8.51 -5.78
N VAL A 275 11.74 9.44 -5.76
CA VAL A 275 11.48 10.30 -4.62
C VAL A 275 10.04 10.18 -4.17
N LEU A 276 9.82 10.16 -2.86
CA LEU A 276 8.51 10.40 -2.28
C LEU A 276 8.26 11.91 -2.35
N ALA A 277 7.26 12.32 -3.13
CA ALA A 277 6.85 13.72 -3.21
C ALA A 277 6.19 14.13 -1.90
N GLY A 278 6.84 15.00 -1.18
CA GLY A 278 6.65 15.30 0.23
C GLY A 278 5.24 15.40 0.74
N SER A 279 4.99 14.57 1.72
CA SER A 279 3.89 14.69 2.67
C SER A 279 4.25 15.62 3.86
N GLY A 280 5.42 16.26 3.86
CA GLY A 280 5.87 17.17 4.89
C GLY A 280 5.39 18.61 4.67
N ARG A 281 5.26 19.40 5.75
CA ARG A 281 4.81 20.81 5.74
C ARG A 281 5.61 21.74 4.80
N HIS A 282 6.73 21.29 4.26
CA HIS A 282 7.62 22.07 3.36
C HIS A 282 7.90 21.36 2.03
N GLY A 283 7.15 20.31 1.68
CA GLY A 283 7.30 19.62 0.40
C GLY A 283 8.69 19.01 0.17
N THR A 284 9.39 18.56 1.23
CA THR A 284 10.73 17.97 1.14
C THR A 284 10.67 16.65 0.38
N LEU A 285 11.55 16.46 -0.60
CA LEU A 285 11.67 15.23 -1.38
C LEU A 285 12.49 14.20 -0.57
N THR A 286 11.97 13.01 -0.36
CA THR A 286 12.73 11.91 0.25
C THR A 286 13.13 10.92 -0.83
N VAL A 287 14.44 10.71 -1.01
CA VAL A 287 14.95 9.72 -1.96
C VAL A 287 14.70 8.32 -1.40
N THR A 288 14.03 7.47 -2.17
CA THR A 288 13.66 6.12 -1.77
C THR A 288 14.63 5.08 -2.32
N ARG A 289 15.02 5.25 -3.60
CA ARG A 289 15.97 4.37 -4.28
C ARG A 289 16.59 5.03 -5.52
N MET A 290 17.67 4.46 -6.00
CA MET A 290 18.21 4.69 -7.34
C MET A 290 17.40 3.88 -8.37
N ARG A 291 17.03 4.51 -9.48
CA ARG A 291 16.52 3.79 -10.66
C ARG A 291 17.72 3.17 -11.41
N ARG A 292 17.52 2.02 -11.98
CA ARG A 292 18.50 1.36 -12.85
C ARG A 292 18.35 1.84 -14.29
#